data_2bfa2faa7f0c586dd18dbc8c0fa37e30
#
_entry.id   2bfa2faa7f0c586dd18dbc8c0fa37e30
#
_cell.length_a   1.000
_cell.length_b   1.000
_cell.length_c   1.000
_cell.angle_alpha   90.00
_cell.angle_beta   90.00
_cell.angle_gamma   90.00
#
_symmetry.space_group_name_H-M   'P 1'
#
loop_
_entity.id
_entity.type
_entity.pdbx_description
1 polymer ?
#
loop_
_entity_poly.entity_id
_entity_poly.type
_entity_poly.pdbx_seq_one_letter_code
_entity_poly.pdbx_strand_id
1 'polypeptide(L)'
;KTTLTAAITKVLAERVGGAAEQTFEAIDNAPEERERGITIATSHVEYETENRHYAHVDCPGHADYVKNMVTGAAQMDGAILVVGSDDGPMPQTREHILLARQVGVPYLVVFMNKTDLVDDAELLELVEMEVRELLTEYEFPGDEVPVVRGSALQAL
;
A
#
# COMPACT_ATOMS: atom_id res chain seq x y z
N LYS A 1 -3.14 1.71 -4.90
CA LYS A 1 -3.33 1.59 -3.43
C LYS A 1 -4.78 1.28 -3.11
N THR A 2 -5.71 2.10 -3.56
CA THR A 2 -7.15 1.92 -3.30
C THR A 2 -7.68 0.57 -3.75
N THR A 3 -7.22 0.05 -4.89
CA THR A 3 -7.55 -1.30 -5.37
C THR A 3 -7.13 -2.37 -4.35
N LEU A 4 -5.95 -2.23 -3.74
CA LEU A 4 -5.50 -3.15 -2.69
C LEU A 4 -6.38 -3.08 -1.45
N THR A 5 -6.76 -1.89 -1.01
CA THR A 5 -7.66 -1.69 0.14
C THR A 5 -9.02 -2.35 -0.12
N ALA A 6 -9.59 -2.14 -1.30
CA ALA A 6 -10.83 -2.79 -1.72
C ALA A 6 -10.71 -4.33 -1.75
N ALA A 7 -9.60 -4.85 -2.29
CA ALA A 7 -9.34 -6.28 -2.34
C ALA A 7 -9.23 -6.90 -0.93
N ILE A 8 -8.55 -6.22 -0.01
CA ILE A 8 -8.43 -6.69 1.39
C ILE A 8 -9.81 -6.79 2.04
N THR A 9 -10.63 -5.75 1.94
CA THR A 9 -11.97 -5.77 2.57
C THR A 9 -12.87 -6.83 1.97
N LYS A 10 -12.83 -7.03 0.65
CA LYS A 10 -13.59 -8.08 -0.03
C LYS A 10 -13.18 -9.49 0.44
N VAL A 11 -11.89 -9.80 0.37
CA VAL A 11 -11.36 -11.11 0.75
C VAL A 11 -11.65 -11.43 2.22
N LEU A 12 -11.53 -10.46 3.12
CA LEU A 12 -11.82 -10.66 4.53
C LEU A 12 -13.31 -10.78 4.80
N ALA A 13 -14.18 -10.07 4.07
CA ALA A 13 -15.61 -10.23 4.16
C ALA A 13 -16.06 -11.65 3.76
N GLU A 14 -15.51 -12.17 2.67
CA GLU A 14 -15.81 -13.49 2.17
C GLU A 14 -15.28 -14.64 3.03
N ARG A 15 -14.04 -14.51 3.54
CA ARG A 15 -13.33 -15.60 4.22
C ARG A 15 -13.53 -15.64 5.73
N VAL A 16 -13.63 -14.48 6.35
CA VAL A 16 -13.59 -14.35 7.83
C VAL A 16 -14.84 -13.67 8.37
N GLY A 17 -15.62 -13.00 7.51
CA GLY A 17 -16.72 -12.13 7.95
C GLY A 17 -16.24 -10.92 8.77
N GLY A 18 -14.95 -10.63 8.73
CA GLY A 18 -14.28 -9.63 9.56
C GLY A 18 -14.24 -8.21 8.97
N ALA A 19 -14.98 -7.96 7.88
CA ALA A 19 -15.05 -6.64 7.28
C ALA A 19 -16.39 -6.45 6.56
N ALA A 20 -16.84 -5.19 6.45
CA ALA A 20 -17.81 -4.82 5.44
C ALA A 20 -17.08 -4.65 4.10
N GLU A 21 -17.56 -5.28 3.04
CA GLU A 21 -17.01 -5.11 1.71
C GLU A 21 -17.06 -3.62 1.32
N GLN A 22 -15.93 -3.08 0.95
CA GLN A 22 -15.79 -1.70 0.45
C GLN A 22 -15.45 -1.76 -1.04
N THR A 23 -16.30 -1.22 -1.88
CA THR A 23 -15.99 -1.10 -3.30
C THR A 23 -14.95 -0.02 -3.55
N PHE A 24 -14.26 -0.10 -4.68
CA PHE A 24 -13.30 0.92 -5.09
C PHE A 24 -13.94 2.32 -5.09
N GLU A 25 -15.17 2.43 -5.61
CA GLU A 25 -15.92 3.69 -5.69
C GLU A 25 -16.36 4.21 -4.32
N ALA A 26 -16.52 3.32 -3.34
CA ALA A 26 -16.88 3.71 -1.97
C ALA A 26 -15.66 4.27 -1.21
N ILE A 27 -14.47 3.82 -1.56
CA ILE A 27 -13.20 4.29 -0.99
C ILE A 27 -12.77 5.60 -1.65
N ASP A 28 -12.80 5.66 -2.99
CA ASP A 28 -12.49 6.86 -3.79
C ASP A 28 -13.77 7.69 -4.01
N ASN A 29 -14.08 8.57 -3.08
CA ASN A 29 -15.33 9.34 -3.08
C ASN A 29 -15.28 10.64 -3.87
N ALA A 30 -14.11 11.23 -4.12
CA ALA A 30 -14.00 12.48 -4.82
C ALA A 30 -14.16 12.30 -6.35
N PRO A 31 -14.93 13.15 -7.03
CA PRO A 31 -15.07 13.08 -8.49
C PRO A 31 -13.74 13.13 -9.24
N GLU A 32 -12.79 13.94 -8.76
CA GLU A 32 -11.44 14.07 -9.34
C GLU A 32 -10.60 12.80 -9.16
N GLU A 33 -10.82 12.03 -8.10
CA GLU A 33 -10.13 10.76 -7.87
C GLU A 33 -10.54 9.73 -8.92
N ARG A 34 -11.84 9.70 -9.25
CA ARG A 34 -12.38 8.79 -10.25
C ARG A 34 -11.89 9.10 -11.66
N GLU A 35 -11.80 10.39 -12.00
CA GLU A 35 -11.33 10.84 -13.33
C GLU A 35 -9.84 10.57 -13.54
N ARG A 36 -9.04 10.75 -12.50
CA ARG A 36 -7.57 10.63 -12.59
C ARG A 36 -7.02 9.27 -12.19
N GLY A 37 -7.83 8.44 -11.51
CA GLY A 37 -7.39 7.16 -10.97
C GLY A 37 -6.32 7.27 -9.88
N ILE A 38 -6.29 8.39 -9.17
CA ILE A 38 -5.36 8.67 -8.06
C ILE A 38 -6.12 8.97 -6.78
N THR A 39 -5.55 8.59 -5.63
CA THR A 39 -6.11 8.92 -4.32
C THR A 39 -5.74 10.34 -3.93
N ILE A 40 -6.71 11.20 -3.72
CA ILE A 40 -6.54 12.60 -3.30
C ILE A 40 -6.86 12.77 -1.82
N ALA A 41 -7.94 12.15 -1.35
CA ALA A 41 -8.37 12.21 0.04
C ALA A 41 -7.90 10.97 0.83
N THR A 42 -7.63 11.17 2.12
CA THR A 42 -7.33 10.06 3.02
C THR A 42 -8.62 9.30 3.32
N SER A 43 -8.62 8.00 3.10
CA SER A 43 -9.74 7.12 3.40
C SER A 43 -9.41 6.20 4.58
N HIS A 44 -10.37 6.00 5.48
CA HIS A 44 -10.25 5.13 6.65
C HIS A 44 -11.15 3.93 6.49
N VAL A 45 -10.58 2.74 6.63
CA VAL A 45 -11.27 1.46 6.53
C VAL A 45 -10.90 0.59 7.72
N GLU A 46 -11.87 -0.11 8.29
CA GLU A 46 -11.65 -1.06 9.38
C GLU A 46 -11.91 -2.49 8.94
N TYR A 47 -11.08 -3.42 9.37
CA TYR A 47 -11.28 -4.85 9.14
C TYR A 47 -10.58 -5.69 10.21
N GLU A 48 -10.97 -6.94 10.27
CA GLU A 48 -10.43 -7.91 11.23
C GLU A 48 -9.89 -9.15 10.53
N THR A 49 -8.84 -9.70 11.11
CA THR A 49 -8.40 -11.06 10.89
C THR A 49 -8.70 -11.90 12.14
N GLU A 50 -8.42 -13.18 12.13
CA GLU A 50 -8.61 -14.04 13.32
C GLU A 50 -7.88 -13.53 14.57
N ASN A 51 -6.77 -12.83 14.38
CA ASN A 51 -5.87 -12.44 15.46
C ASN A 51 -5.84 -10.95 15.78
N ARG A 52 -6.38 -10.10 14.92
CA ARG A 52 -6.23 -8.65 15.09
C ARG A 52 -7.30 -7.84 14.36
N HIS A 53 -7.68 -6.73 14.99
CA HIS A 53 -8.44 -5.64 14.38
C HIS A 53 -7.50 -4.59 13.81
N TYR A 54 -7.80 -4.12 12.58
CA TYR A 54 -7.01 -3.12 11.87
C TYR A 54 -7.83 -1.87 11.56
N ALA A 55 -7.26 -0.72 11.87
CA ALA A 55 -7.66 0.56 11.31
C ALA A 55 -6.70 0.88 10.15
N HIS A 56 -7.18 0.80 8.93
CA HIS A 56 -6.40 0.97 7.71
C HIS A 56 -6.65 2.36 7.14
N VAL A 57 -5.57 3.06 6.86
CA VAL A 57 -5.61 4.40 6.25
C VAL A 57 -5.06 4.30 4.83
N ASP A 58 -5.91 4.51 3.83
CA ASP A 58 -5.49 4.63 2.44
C ASP A 58 -5.05 6.07 2.18
N CYS A 59 -3.77 6.25 1.99
CA CYS A 59 -3.13 7.55 1.93
C CYS A 59 -2.90 8.00 0.49
N PRO A 60 -3.09 9.31 0.18
CA PRO A 60 -2.73 9.84 -1.12
C PRO A 60 -1.23 9.61 -1.40
N GLY A 61 -0.92 9.24 -2.65
CA GLY A 61 0.45 8.93 -3.06
C GLY A 61 1.19 10.08 -3.69
N HIS A 62 0.52 11.20 -3.96
CA HIS A 62 1.11 12.35 -4.63
C HIS A 62 1.80 13.28 -3.63
N ALA A 63 2.97 13.82 -3.98
CA ALA A 63 3.79 14.67 -3.10
C ALA A 63 3.04 15.87 -2.50
N ASP A 64 2.10 16.44 -3.25
CA ASP A 64 1.30 17.59 -2.80
C ASP A 64 0.36 17.27 -1.63
N TYR A 65 -0.01 15.99 -1.47
CA TYR A 65 -0.93 15.54 -0.42
C TYR A 65 -0.22 14.89 0.77
N VAL A 66 1.07 14.56 0.61
CA VAL A 66 1.91 13.94 1.64
C VAL A 66 2.04 14.82 2.88
N LYS A 67 2.05 16.13 2.71
CA LYS A 67 2.12 17.08 3.84
C LYS A 67 0.94 16.96 4.80
N ASN A 68 -0.24 16.62 4.30
CA ASN A 68 -1.43 16.42 5.13
C ASN A 68 -1.33 15.16 5.98
N MET A 69 -0.54 14.20 5.58
CA MET A 69 -0.26 12.99 6.36
C MET A 69 0.66 13.23 7.54
N VAL A 70 1.66 14.11 7.39
CA VAL A 70 2.63 14.41 8.46
C VAL A 70 1.95 15.14 9.62
N THR A 71 0.97 15.98 9.34
CA THR A 71 0.23 16.73 10.35
C THR A 71 -0.92 15.94 11.00
N GLY A 72 -1.41 14.89 10.34
CA GLY A 72 -2.51 14.06 10.81
C GLY A 72 -2.15 12.59 11.07
N ALA A 73 -0.94 12.19 10.77
CA ALA A 73 -0.45 10.83 10.99
C ALA A 73 -0.17 10.60 12.49
N ALA A 74 -1.25 10.59 13.26
CA ALA A 74 -1.20 9.99 14.57
C ALA A 74 -0.65 8.56 14.44
N GLN A 75 0.36 8.26 15.17
CA GLN A 75 0.89 6.94 15.53
C GLN A 75 0.42 5.77 14.66
N MET A 76 1.13 5.51 13.56
CA MET A 76 0.96 4.29 12.77
C MET A 76 1.78 3.15 13.41
N ASP A 77 1.13 2.02 13.63
CA ASP A 77 1.82 0.80 14.12
C ASP A 77 2.60 0.09 13.01
N GLY A 78 2.24 0.32 11.76
CA GLY A 78 2.90 -0.24 10.59
C GLY A 78 2.46 0.44 9.30
N ALA A 79 3.15 0.17 8.22
CA ALA A 79 2.80 0.66 6.89
C ALA A 79 2.93 -0.44 5.83
N ILE A 80 2.09 -0.36 4.81
CA ILE A 80 2.18 -1.17 3.61
C ILE A 80 2.71 -0.28 2.48
N LEU A 81 3.90 -0.57 2.02
CA LEU A 81 4.47 0.07 0.84
C LEU A 81 4.01 -0.68 -0.42
N VAL A 82 3.25 -0.02 -1.27
CA VAL A 82 2.75 -0.61 -2.52
C VAL A 82 3.65 -0.18 -3.68
N VAL A 83 4.21 -1.16 -4.38
CA VAL A 83 5.07 -0.95 -5.56
C VAL A 83 4.50 -1.72 -6.73
N GLY A 84 4.40 -1.09 -7.91
CA GLY A 84 4.04 -1.79 -9.14
C GLY A 84 5.19 -2.67 -9.64
N SER A 85 4.90 -3.93 -9.92
CA SER A 85 5.91 -4.86 -10.45
C SER A 85 6.28 -4.59 -11.90
N ASP A 86 5.40 -3.90 -12.62
CA ASP A 86 5.56 -3.49 -14.01
C ASP A 86 6.57 -2.34 -14.18
N ASP A 87 6.55 -1.38 -13.24
CA ASP A 87 7.38 -0.18 -13.27
C ASP A 87 8.60 -0.24 -12.32
N GLY A 88 8.51 -1.07 -11.28
CA GLY A 88 9.49 -1.09 -10.21
C GLY A 88 9.44 0.16 -9.32
N PRO A 89 10.48 0.40 -8.50
CA PRO A 89 10.55 1.59 -7.66
C PRO A 89 10.60 2.87 -8.48
N MET A 90 9.64 3.75 -8.24
CA MET A 90 9.50 5.05 -8.88
C MET A 90 10.04 6.15 -7.94
N PRO A 91 10.27 7.39 -8.44
CA PRO A 91 10.64 8.52 -7.56
C PRO A 91 9.70 8.70 -6.38
N GLN A 92 8.39 8.51 -6.58
CA GLN A 92 7.39 8.54 -5.50
C GLN A 92 7.62 7.45 -4.44
N THR A 93 8.16 6.31 -4.81
CA THR A 93 8.48 5.23 -3.86
C THR A 93 9.49 5.70 -2.82
N ARG A 94 10.51 6.43 -3.26
CA ARG A 94 11.51 7.05 -2.36
C ARG A 94 10.86 8.04 -1.40
N GLU A 95 9.97 8.87 -1.90
CA GLU A 95 9.24 9.85 -1.08
C GLU A 95 8.36 9.16 -0.03
N HIS A 96 7.68 8.08 -0.40
CA HIS A 96 6.87 7.30 0.53
C HIS A 96 7.70 6.63 1.63
N ILE A 97 8.85 6.07 1.29
CA ILE A 97 9.75 5.45 2.26
C ILE A 97 10.33 6.51 3.21
N LEU A 98 10.77 7.63 2.68
CA LEU A 98 11.25 8.76 3.47
C LEU A 98 10.17 9.27 4.43
N LEU A 99 8.93 9.39 3.95
CA LEU A 99 7.80 9.78 4.79
C LEU A 99 7.57 8.78 5.92
N ALA A 100 7.52 7.49 5.62
CA ALA A 100 7.37 6.44 6.63
C ALA A 100 8.46 6.54 7.70
N ARG A 101 9.67 6.86 7.29
CA ARG A 101 10.79 7.09 8.21
C ARG A 101 10.60 8.33 9.08
N GLN A 102 10.16 9.44 8.50
CA GLN A 102 9.93 10.71 9.21
C GLN A 102 8.77 10.60 10.22
N VAL A 103 7.73 9.87 9.90
CA VAL A 103 6.57 9.63 10.79
C VAL A 103 6.92 8.63 11.89
N GLY A 104 8.05 7.94 11.78
CA GLY A 104 8.51 6.96 12.77
C GLY A 104 7.73 5.65 12.74
N VAL A 105 7.30 5.20 11.56
CA VAL A 105 6.63 3.90 11.41
C VAL A 105 7.56 2.77 11.85
N PRO A 106 7.21 1.96 12.86
CA PRO A 106 8.10 0.95 13.40
C PRO A 106 8.23 -0.31 12.52
N TYR A 107 7.18 -0.63 11.74
CA TYR A 107 7.15 -1.83 10.90
C TYR A 107 6.66 -1.50 9.49
N LEU A 108 7.25 -2.16 8.51
CA LEU A 108 6.92 -1.98 7.11
C LEU A 108 6.78 -3.33 6.42
N VAL A 109 5.77 -3.45 5.57
CA VAL A 109 5.55 -4.59 4.68
C VAL A 109 5.48 -4.05 3.26
N VAL A 110 6.08 -4.74 2.32
CA VAL A 110 6.00 -4.41 0.90
C VAL A 110 4.96 -5.28 0.20
N PHE A 111 4.08 -4.66 -0.55
CA PHE A 111 3.20 -5.35 -1.49
C PHE A 111 3.61 -5.02 -2.92
N MET A 112 4.19 -5.98 -3.61
CA MET A 112 4.50 -5.90 -5.05
C MET A 112 3.23 -6.23 -5.83
N ASN A 113 2.53 -5.18 -6.25
CA ASN A 113 1.27 -5.27 -6.97
C ASN A 113 1.46 -5.45 -8.48
N LYS A 114 0.39 -5.78 -9.18
CA LYS A 114 0.34 -5.92 -10.65
C LYS A 114 1.23 -7.05 -11.19
N THR A 115 1.39 -8.12 -10.44
CA THR A 115 2.17 -9.29 -10.90
C THR A 115 1.53 -9.98 -12.11
N ASP A 116 0.24 -9.75 -12.35
CA ASP A 116 -0.49 -10.17 -13.55
C ASP A 116 0.02 -9.53 -14.85
N LEU A 117 0.72 -8.39 -14.76
CA LEU A 117 1.31 -7.71 -15.91
C LEU A 117 2.76 -8.13 -16.21
N VAL A 118 3.35 -9.00 -15.39
CA VAL A 118 4.75 -9.42 -15.49
C VAL A 118 4.85 -10.92 -15.57
N ASP A 119 5.22 -11.44 -16.75
CA ASP A 119 5.37 -12.87 -17.00
C ASP A 119 6.76 -13.43 -16.62
N ASP A 120 7.73 -12.54 -16.41
CA ASP A 120 9.12 -12.91 -16.13
C ASP A 120 9.40 -12.91 -14.62
N ALA A 121 9.67 -14.12 -14.08
CA ALA A 121 10.02 -14.29 -12.68
C ALA A 121 11.33 -13.58 -12.29
N GLU A 122 12.30 -13.50 -13.20
CA GLU A 122 13.58 -12.82 -12.97
C GLU A 122 13.37 -11.30 -12.81
N LEU A 123 12.44 -10.73 -13.57
CA LEU A 123 12.08 -9.32 -13.45
C LEU A 123 11.42 -9.02 -12.09
N LEU A 124 10.54 -9.91 -11.60
CA LEU A 124 9.96 -9.78 -10.27
C LEU A 124 11.02 -9.83 -9.16
N GLU A 125 12.00 -10.72 -9.29
CA GLU A 125 13.11 -10.78 -8.34
C GLU A 125 14.00 -9.54 -8.38
N LEU A 126 14.24 -8.99 -9.56
CA LEU A 126 14.98 -7.74 -9.72
C LEU A 126 14.28 -6.56 -9.05
N VAL A 127 12.97 -6.42 -9.26
CA VAL A 127 12.17 -5.38 -8.62
C VAL A 127 12.18 -5.52 -7.10
N GLU A 128 12.04 -6.73 -6.58
CA GLU A 128 12.13 -6.99 -5.14
C GLU A 128 13.50 -6.58 -4.58
N MET A 129 14.58 -6.93 -5.27
CA MET A 129 15.94 -6.57 -4.88
C MET A 129 16.13 -5.05 -4.83
N GLU A 130 15.67 -4.34 -5.87
CA GLU A 130 15.74 -2.88 -5.92
C GLU A 130 14.94 -2.22 -4.78
N VAL A 131 13.77 -2.74 -4.44
CA VAL A 131 12.98 -2.25 -3.31
C VAL A 131 13.71 -2.49 -1.98
N ARG A 132 14.30 -3.66 -1.79
CA ARG A 132 15.06 -3.98 -0.58
C ARG A 132 16.30 -3.10 -0.41
N GLU A 133 17.02 -2.84 -1.48
CA GLU A 133 18.17 -1.91 -1.48
C GLU A 133 17.72 -0.50 -1.11
N LEU A 134 16.62 -0.04 -1.67
CA LEU A 134 16.06 1.26 -1.39
C LEU A 134 15.61 1.41 0.07
N LEU A 135 14.99 0.38 0.65
CA LEU A 135 14.62 0.36 2.06
C LEU A 135 15.86 0.44 2.97
N THR A 136 16.91 -0.28 2.62
CA THR A 136 18.18 -0.26 3.36
C THR A 136 18.84 1.13 3.31
N GLU A 137 18.79 1.79 2.16
CA GLU A 137 19.28 3.17 1.98
C GLU A 137 18.61 4.15 2.95
N TYR A 138 17.31 3.96 3.23
CA TYR A 138 16.54 4.79 4.16
C TYR A 138 16.48 4.21 5.59
N GLU A 139 17.41 3.35 5.95
CA GLU A 139 17.57 2.80 7.30
C GLU A 139 16.42 1.90 7.78
N PHE A 140 15.69 1.26 6.88
CA PHE A 140 14.84 0.12 7.17
C PHE A 140 15.63 -1.19 7.02
N PRO A 141 15.24 -2.28 7.70
CA PRO A 141 15.90 -3.58 7.55
C PRO A 141 15.47 -4.25 6.23
N GLY A 142 15.99 -3.77 5.11
CA GLY A 142 15.57 -4.16 3.76
C GLY A 142 15.61 -5.67 3.50
N ASP A 143 16.56 -6.39 4.10
CA ASP A 143 16.66 -7.84 3.96
C ASP A 143 15.61 -8.61 4.78
N GLU A 144 15.07 -8.01 5.83
CA GLU A 144 14.12 -8.64 6.75
C GLU A 144 12.67 -8.24 6.49
N VAL A 145 12.44 -7.14 5.79
CA VAL A 145 11.09 -6.65 5.49
C VAL A 145 10.32 -7.69 4.67
N PRO A 146 9.11 -8.10 5.12
CA PRO A 146 8.29 -9.01 4.33
C PRO A 146 7.88 -8.39 3.00
N VAL A 147 8.02 -9.16 1.92
CA VAL A 147 7.56 -8.78 0.59
C VAL A 147 6.50 -9.77 0.12
N VAL A 148 5.31 -9.28 -0.14
CA VAL A 148 4.19 -10.05 -0.68
C VAL A 148 4.02 -9.69 -2.15
N ARG A 149 3.96 -10.68 -3.03
CA ARG A 149 3.72 -10.51 -4.47
C ARG A 149 2.28 -10.87 -4.80
N GLY A 150 1.60 -10.05 -5.57
CA GLY A 150 0.23 -10.34 -5.96
C GLY A 150 -0.38 -9.32 -6.92
N SER A 151 -1.64 -9.56 -7.26
CA SER A 151 -2.46 -8.65 -8.05
C SER A 151 -3.73 -8.30 -7.28
N ALA A 152 -3.81 -7.07 -6.81
CA ALA A 152 -4.99 -6.57 -6.14
C ALA A 152 -6.22 -6.58 -7.08
N LEU A 153 -5.99 -6.31 -8.36
CA LEU A 153 -7.07 -6.33 -9.37
C LEU A 153 -7.67 -7.73 -9.54
N GLN A 154 -6.83 -8.77 -9.57
CA GLN A 154 -7.30 -10.15 -9.70
C GLN A 154 -7.96 -10.69 -8.40
N ALA A 155 -7.69 -10.06 -7.27
CA ALA A 155 -8.31 -10.40 -5.98
C ALA A 155 -9.68 -9.73 -5.77
N LEU A 156 -10.03 -8.76 -6.61
CA LEU A 156 -11.36 -8.16 -6.68
C LEU A 156 -12.30 -9.04 -7.50
#